data_4e7b1ebd00c771ecf7683e124514276e
#
_entry.id   4e7b1ebd00c771ecf7683e124514276e
#
_cell.length_a   1.000
_cell.length_b   1.000
_cell.length_c   1.000
_cell.angle_alpha   90.00
_cell.angle_beta   90.00
_cell.angle_gamma   90.00
#
_symmetry.space_group_name_H-M   'P 1'
#
loop_
_entity.id
_entity.type
_entity.pdbx_description
1 polymer ?
#
loop_
_entity_poly.entity_id
_entity_poly.type
_entity_poly.pdbx_seq_one_letter_code
_entity_poly.pdbx_strand_id
1 'polypeptide(L)'
;MCIRDRVDTATVCRARVFLDWTEAALRDTGDLVIPVQEGAWSPEEAAGEIGRVLAGELSGRRDESEITLFESVGIAVEDLAAAALVYRLAEEQDLGTLASW
;
A
#
# COMPACT_ATOMS: atom_id res chain seq x y z
N MET A 1 -3.76 -18.50 -10.64
CA MET A 1 -3.55 -17.70 -9.42
C MET A 1 -2.80 -16.43 -9.79
N CYS A 2 -3.31 -15.28 -9.42
CA CYS A 2 -2.59 -14.04 -9.64
C CYS A 2 -1.53 -13.91 -8.52
N ILE A 3 -0.25 -14.02 -8.87
CA ILE A 3 0.86 -13.89 -7.90
C ILE A 3 1.22 -12.44 -7.60
N ARG A 4 0.51 -11.48 -8.22
CA ARG A 4 0.79 -10.04 -8.07
C ARG A 4 2.26 -9.71 -8.29
N ASP A 5 2.80 -10.22 -9.38
CA ASP A 5 4.18 -9.99 -9.82
C ASP A 5 4.16 -8.93 -10.93
N ARG A 6 4.37 -7.67 -10.58
CA ARG A 6 4.31 -6.50 -11.48
C ARG A 6 5.60 -5.72 -11.51
N VAL A 7 6.45 -5.94 -10.50
CA VAL A 7 7.71 -5.23 -10.29
C VAL A 7 8.83 -6.24 -10.15
N ASP A 8 9.93 -6.03 -10.85
CA ASP A 8 11.07 -6.94 -10.79
C ASP A 8 11.87 -6.82 -9.49
N THR A 9 12.61 -7.86 -9.15
CA THR A 9 13.47 -7.94 -7.97
C THR A 9 14.46 -6.76 -7.89
N ALA A 10 15.03 -6.34 -9.03
CA ALA A 10 16.00 -5.26 -9.06
C ALA A 10 15.39 -3.92 -8.64
N THR A 11 14.14 -3.67 -9.02
CA THR A 11 13.38 -2.48 -8.62
C THR A 11 13.08 -2.50 -7.12
N VAL A 12 12.63 -3.64 -6.59
CA VAL A 12 12.37 -3.80 -5.15
C VAL A 12 13.63 -3.53 -4.32
N CYS A 13 14.77 -4.12 -4.72
CA CYS A 13 16.05 -3.93 -4.02
C CYS A 13 16.56 -2.48 -4.05
N ARG A 14 16.18 -1.69 -5.06
CA ARG A 14 16.59 -0.29 -5.19
C ARG A 14 15.63 0.70 -4.56
N ALA A 15 14.42 0.27 -4.28
CA ALA A 15 13.36 1.12 -3.77
C ALA A 15 13.32 1.12 -2.24
N ARG A 16 12.86 2.22 -1.69
CA ARG A 16 12.36 2.26 -0.32
C ARG A 16 10.90 1.80 -0.33
N VAL A 17 10.66 0.60 0.20
CA VAL A 17 9.39 -0.11 0.09
C VAL A 17 8.48 0.24 1.27
N PHE A 18 7.28 0.73 0.95
CA PHE A 18 6.18 0.95 1.89
C PHE A 18 5.04 -0.02 1.62
N LEU A 19 4.34 -0.41 2.66
CA LEU A 19 3.26 -1.41 2.62
C LEU A 19 1.95 -0.83 3.16
N ASP A 20 0.82 -1.38 2.76
CA ASP A 20 -0.47 -1.10 3.40
C ASP A 20 -0.62 -1.93 4.69
N TRP A 21 -0.34 -3.22 4.62
CA TRP A 21 -0.35 -4.14 5.75
C TRP A 21 0.76 -5.18 5.59
N THR A 22 1.75 -5.11 6.46
CA THR A 22 2.99 -5.87 6.35
C THR A 22 2.75 -7.39 6.25
N GLU A 23 1.91 -7.94 7.12
CA GLU A 23 1.67 -9.38 7.19
C GLU A 23 1.04 -9.91 5.89
N ALA A 24 0.05 -9.20 5.34
CA ALA A 24 -0.60 -9.59 4.11
C ALA A 24 0.30 -9.39 2.88
N ALA A 25 1.04 -8.29 2.80
CA ALA A 25 1.94 -8.00 1.70
C ALA A 25 3.03 -9.07 1.58
N LEU A 26 3.65 -9.44 2.67
CA LEU A 26 4.72 -10.45 2.69
C LEU A 26 4.23 -11.89 2.42
N ARG A 27 2.94 -12.14 2.54
CA ARG A 27 2.33 -13.44 2.24
C ARG A 27 1.79 -13.53 0.83
N ASP A 28 1.15 -12.46 0.35
CA ASP A 28 0.21 -12.54 -0.78
C ASP A 28 0.71 -11.82 -2.04
N THR A 29 1.82 -11.08 -2.00
CA THR A 29 2.35 -10.39 -3.19
C THR A 29 3.64 -11.00 -3.71
N GLY A 30 3.63 -11.41 -4.97
CA GLY A 30 4.81 -11.91 -5.68
C GLY A 30 5.92 -10.88 -5.78
N ASP A 31 5.58 -9.59 -5.88
CA ASP A 31 6.54 -8.48 -5.93
C ASP A 31 7.54 -8.49 -4.75
N LEU A 32 7.13 -9.00 -3.58
CA LEU A 32 7.98 -9.12 -2.40
C LEU A 32 8.38 -10.55 -2.09
N VAL A 33 7.46 -11.51 -2.28
CA VAL A 33 7.71 -12.93 -2.00
C VAL A 33 8.83 -13.49 -2.87
N ILE A 34 8.87 -13.13 -4.16
CA ILE A 34 9.89 -13.61 -5.09
C ILE A 34 11.29 -13.10 -4.68
N PRO A 35 11.53 -11.79 -4.49
CA PRO A 35 12.83 -11.29 -4.01
C PRO A 35 13.29 -11.93 -2.70
N VAL A 36 12.37 -12.20 -1.76
CA VAL A 36 12.69 -12.90 -0.51
C VAL A 36 13.14 -14.34 -0.79
N GLN A 37 12.43 -15.07 -1.65
CA GLN A 37 12.80 -16.44 -2.02
C GLN A 37 14.13 -16.51 -2.76
N GLU A 38 14.45 -15.50 -3.55
CA GLU A 38 15.73 -15.35 -4.23
C GLU A 38 16.87 -14.96 -3.28
N GLY A 39 16.57 -14.58 -2.04
CA GLY A 39 17.55 -14.07 -1.08
C GLY A 39 18.13 -12.70 -1.45
N ALA A 40 17.45 -11.96 -2.34
CA ALA A 40 17.87 -10.66 -2.83
C ALA A 40 17.37 -9.49 -1.96
N TRP A 41 16.28 -9.69 -1.24
CA TRP A 41 15.65 -8.70 -0.37
C TRP A 41 15.07 -9.39 0.87
N SER A 42 14.99 -8.66 1.99
CA SER A 42 14.40 -9.19 3.22
C SER A 42 13.30 -8.28 3.76
N PRO A 43 12.31 -8.84 4.49
CA PRO A 43 11.21 -8.07 5.07
C PRO A 43 11.63 -6.94 5.99
N GLU A 44 12.79 -7.09 6.66
CA GLU A 44 13.36 -6.08 7.53
C GLU A 44 13.86 -4.83 6.79
N GLU A 45 14.04 -4.93 5.47
CA GLU A 45 14.40 -3.81 4.60
C GLU A 45 13.21 -2.92 4.23
N ALA A 46 11.99 -3.39 4.47
CA ALA A 46 10.80 -2.56 4.28
C ALA A 46 10.85 -1.31 5.15
N ALA A 47 10.50 -0.16 4.59
CA ALA A 47 10.46 1.09 5.32
C ALA A 47 9.35 1.09 6.39
N GLY A 48 8.26 0.38 6.14
CA GLY A 48 7.13 0.20 7.04
C GLY A 48 5.78 0.47 6.38
N GLU A 49 4.75 0.56 7.18
CA GLU A 49 3.39 0.76 6.70
C GLU A 49 3.09 2.23 6.41
N ILE A 50 2.39 2.47 5.30
CA ILE A 50 2.06 3.83 4.84
C ILE A 50 1.20 4.59 5.85
N GLY A 51 0.37 3.90 6.62
CA GLY A 51 -0.43 4.51 7.69
C GLY A 51 0.43 5.21 8.74
N ARG A 52 1.60 4.66 9.05
CA ARG A 52 2.55 5.28 10.00
C ARG A 52 3.22 6.54 9.43
N VAL A 53 3.41 6.58 8.10
CA VAL A 53 3.88 7.79 7.41
C VAL A 53 2.84 8.89 7.51
N LEU A 54 1.57 8.55 7.24
CA LEU A 54 0.45 9.50 7.33
C LEU A 54 0.20 10.00 8.76
N ALA A 55 0.45 9.16 9.76
CA ALA A 55 0.37 9.52 11.17
C ALA A 55 1.59 10.37 11.67
N GLY A 56 2.60 10.56 10.83
CA GLY A 56 3.82 11.28 11.20
C GLY A 56 4.80 10.50 12.08
N GLU A 57 4.60 9.19 12.20
CA GLU A 57 5.46 8.30 13.01
C GLU A 57 6.66 7.77 12.23
N LEU A 58 6.57 7.78 10.93
CA LEU A 58 7.58 7.26 10.01
C LEU A 58 7.84 8.27 8.90
N SER A 59 9.11 8.48 8.57
CA SER A 59 9.49 9.35 7.46
C SER A 59 9.16 8.68 6.11
N GLY A 60 8.50 9.40 5.24
CA GLY A 60 8.23 9.00 3.85
C GLY A 60 9.50 9.09 2.99
N ARG A 61 9.38 9.64 1.78
CA ARG A 61 10.52 9.93 0.91
C ARG A 61 11.49 10.89 1.61
N ARG A 62 12.78 10.60 1.57
CA ARG A 62 13.82 11.37 2.25
C ARG A 62 14.45 12.44 1.36
N ASP A 63 14.54 12.16 0.06
CA ASP A 63 15.08 13.08 -0.94
C ASP A 63 14.49 12.79 -2.34
N GLU A 64 14.73 13.69 -3.30
CA GLU A 64 14.16 13.59 -4.65
C GLU A 64 14.79 12.47 -5.50
N SER A 65 15.96 12.00 -5.16
CA SER A 65 16.66 10.92 -5.87
C SER A 65 16.21 9.53 -5.43
N GLU A 66 15.55 9.44 -4.26
CA GLU A 66 15.09 8.18 -3.71
C GLU A 66 13.93 7.58 -4.52
N ILE A 67 14.07 6.32 -4.91
CA ILE A 67 12.97 5.55 -5.48
C ILE A 67 12.11 5.05 -4.33
N THR A 68 10.84 5.37 -4.34
CA THR A 68 9.86 4.84 -3.38
C THR A 68 8.88 3.92 -4.09
N LEU A 69 8.59 2.78 -3.49
CA LEU A 69 7.62 1.80 -3.95
C LEU A 69 6.55 1.63 -2.87
N PHE A 70 5.29 1.77 -3.23
CA PHE A 70 4.17 1.42 -2.38
C PHE A 70 3.52 0.13 -2.89
N GLU A 71 3.59 -0.91 -2.09
CA GLU A 71 2.95 -2.20 -2.38
C GLU A 71 1.68 -2.36 -1.56
N SER A 72 0.56 -2.45 -2.25
CA SER A 72 -0.77 -2.60 -1.64
C SER A 72 -1.40 -3.93 -2.04
N VAL A 73 -1.83 -4.68 -1.07
CA VAL A 73 -2.67 -5.87 -1.25
C VAL A 73 -4.15 -5.57 -1.07
N GLY A 74 -4.46 -4.38 -0.51
CA GLY A 74 -5.80 -3.94 -0.18
C GLY A 74 -6.28 -4.48 1.16
N ILE A 75 -6.79 -3.59 1.99
CA ILE A 75 -7.41 -3.92 3.27
C ILE A 75 -8.79 -3.28 3.37
N ALA A 76 -9.75 -4.01 3.96
CA ALA A 76 -11.15 -3.57 4.01
C ALA A 76 -11.37 -2.23 4.71
N VAL A 77 -10.49 -1.84 5.62
CA VAL A 77 -10.56 -0.54 6.30
C VAL A 77 -10.32 0.64 5.35
N GLU A 78 -9.53 0.45 4.29
CA GLU A 78 -9.32 1.47 3.25
C GLU A 78 -10.61 1.71 2.46
N ASP A 79 -11.31 0.63 2.09
CA ASP A 79 -12.61 0.72 1.41
C ASP A 79 -13.64 1.40 2.29
N LEU A 80 -13.69 1.05 3.58
CA LEU A 80 -14.59 1.66 4.54
C LEU A 80 -14.31 3.15 4.71
N ALA A 81 -13.06 3.55 4.84
CA ALA A 81 -12.67 4.95 4.98
C ALA A 81 -13.00 5.76 3.72
N ALA A 82 -12.74 5.21 2.53
CA ALA A 82 -13.06 5.83 1.26
C ALA A 82 -14.57 5.98 1.08
N ALA A 83 -15.35 4.94 1.36
CA ALA A 83 -16.80 4.97 1.27
C ALA A 83 -17.43 5.99 2.24
N ALA A 84 -16.94 6.04 3.47
CA ALA A 84 -17.41 7.01 4.48
C ALA A 84 -17.11 8.46 4.05
N LEU A 85 -15.93 8.69 3.47
CA LEU A 85 -15.56 10.02 2.94
C LEU A 85 -16.48 10.42 1.77
N VAL A 86 -16.66 9.53 0.80
CA VAL A 86 -17.53 9.78 -0.37
C VAL A 86 -18.97 10.04 0.06
N TYR A 87 -19.50 9.25 0.99
CA TYR A 87 -20.84 9.42 1.52
C TYR A 87 -21.02 10.81 2.16
N ARG A 88 -20.10 11.21 3.05
CA ARG A 88 -20.13 12.52 3.70
C ARG A 88 -20.05 13.67 2.70
N LEU A 89 -19.14 13.61 1.74
CA LEU A 89 -19.01 14.65 0.72
C LEU A 89 -20.24 14.72 -0.20
N ALA A 90 -20.87 13.59 -0.51
CA ALA A 90 -22.09 13.55 -1.29
C ALA A 90 -23.26 14.22 -0.54
N GLU A 91 -23.40 13.98 0.76
CA GLU A 91 -24.39 14.68 1.58
C GLU A 91 -24.12 16.19 1.66
N GLU A 92 -22.87 16.60 1.91
CA GLU A 92 -22.48 18.03 2.00
C GLU A 92 -22.71 18.79 0.69
N GLN A 93 -22.58 18.13 -0.46
CA GLN A 93 -22.65 18.72 -1.78
C GLN A 93 -23.99 18.44 -2.50
N ASP A 94 -24.92 17.77 -1.83
CA ASP A 94 -26.24 17.36 -2.38
C ASP A 94 -26.08 16.55 -3.68
N LEU A 95 -25.14 15.61 -3.70
CA LEU A 95 -24.85 14.74 -4.83
C LEU A 95 -25.48 13.36 -4.65
N GLY A 96 -25.93 12.79 -5.77
CA GLY A 96 -26.49 11.45 -5.81
C GLY A 96 -28.02 11.44 -5.73
N THR A 97 -28.58 10.25 -5.61
CA THR A 97 -30.03 10.04 -5.50
C THR A 97 -30.33 9.16 -4.30
N LEU A 98 -31.21 9.60 -3.43
CA LEU A 98 -31.68 8.80 -2.30
C LEU A 98 -32.61 7.69 -2.83
N ALA A 99 -32.19 6.44 -2.69
CA ALA A 99 -32.99 5.28 -3.03
C ALA A 99 -33.79 4.83 -1.82
N SER A 100 -35.08 4.54 -2.04
CA SER A 100 -35.92 3.86 -1.06
C SER A 100 -35.96 2.36 -1.33
N TRP A 101 -35.88 1.56 -0.31
CA TRP A 101 -35.88 0.08 -0.38
C TRP A 101 -37.30 -0.43 -0.11
#